data_8cc48901b98e489341bf8efd7225199f
#
_entry.id   8cc48901b98e489341bf8efd7225199f
#
_cell.length_a   1.000
_cell.length_b   1.000
_cell.length_c   1.000
_cell.angle_alpha   90.00
_cell.angle_beta   90.00
_cell.angle_gamma   90.00
#
_symmetry.space_group_name_H-M   'P 1'
#
loop_
_entity.id
_entity.type
_entity.pdbx_description
1 polymer ?
#
loop_
_entity_poly.entity_id
_entity_poly.type
_entity_poly.pdbx_seq_one_letter_code
_entity_poly.pdbx_strand_id
1 'polypeptide(L)'
;MTAAIEPTAAALAADQAAIPILVFSDEARCVWANTQAEEWLGLSIRNIRKSRFGELSAVCAHLADIVDQACDARRTLVALGRPLGGGGLYDVHARWSDQHEQLALSVLPHQSMGAKASEAPALGFGRMLAHELKNPLASVRGAAQLIRRETELEGARDLARLIIQDVDRITRLADHWSRVGDIRLGEQSEINLNLLAVSAMESLNRADPATIGVLRENFDPSLPSINGDPDLLMQAVLNLIQNAFDAVRSDPGGTITVETRYDAGPRSRSSGHPTPLVLSVRDNGPGIPESLGPGIFTPFVTTKPAGEGLGLAFAARIAALHDGQIDFESRPGTTVFNIRLPIAKKDLP
;
A
#
# COMPACT_ATOMS: atom_id res chain seq x y z
N MET A 1 -30.11 -3.42 -36.89
CA MET A 1 -29.92 -2.06 -36.31
C MET A 1 -29.49 -2.27 -34.88
N THR A 2 -28.19 -2.24 -34.61
CA THR A 2 -27.62 -2.41 -33.27
C THR A 2 -27.62 -1.01 -32.64
N ALA A 3 -28.46 -0.79 -31.66
CA ALA A 3 -28.48 0.47 -30.89
C ALA A 3 -27.08 0.68 -30.30
N ALA A 4 -26.45 1.80 -30.64
CA ALA A 4 -25.24 2.25 -29.98
C ALA A 4 -25.62 2.58 -28.53
N ILE A 5 -25.16 1.76 -27.59
CA ILE A 5 -25.25 2.06 -26.16
C ILE A 5 -24.32 3.25 -25.94
N GLU A 6 -24.86 4.40 -25.57
CA GLU A 6 -24.05 5.54 -25.14
C GLU A 6 -23.18 5.10 -23.97
N PRO A 7 -21.85 5.35 -24.03
CA PRO A 7 -20.97 4.96 -22.95
C PRO A 7 -21.36 5.70 -21.67
N THR A 8 -21.56 4.96 -20.59
CA THR A 8 -21.79 5.54 -19.27
C THR A 8 -20.57 6.37 -18.84
N ALA A 9 -20.78 7.37 -17.98
CA ALA A 9 -19.67 8.20 -17.45
C ALA A 9 -18.54 7.34 -16.85
N ALA A 10 -18.87 6.18 -16.27
CA ALA A 10 -17.90 5.22 -15.76
C ALA A 10 -17.08 4.55 -16.88
N ALA A 11 -17.68 4.25 -18.02
CA ALA A 11 -16.96 3.68 -19.17
C ALA A 11 -16.00 4.70 -19.80
N LEU A 12 -16.42 5.98 -19.88
CA LEU A 12 -15.55 7.07 -20.33
C LEU A 12 -14.37 7.31 -19.38
N ALA A 13 -14.60 7.26 -18.05
CA ALA A 13 -13.52 7.38 -17.07
C ALA A 13 -12.55 6.21 -17.13
N ALA A 14 -13.03 4.98 -17.35
CA ALA A 14 -12.18 3.81 -17.50
C ALA A 14 -11.37 3.84 -18.81
N ASP A 15 -11.91 4.43 -19.87
CA ASP A 15 -11.20 4.58 -21.15
C ASP A 15 -10.06 5.62 -21.05
N GLN A 16 -10.20 6.63 -20.20
CA GLN A 16 -9.17 7.64 -19.94
C GLN A 16 -8.11 7.19 -18.91
N ALA A 17 -8.28 6.00 -18.30
CA ALA A 17 -7.29 5.50 -17.36
C ALA A 17 -5.95 5.22 -18.05
N ALA A 18 -4.86 5.70 -17.44
CA ALA A 18 -3.49 5.52 -17.95
C ALA A 18 -2.93 4.09 -17.74
N ILE A 19 -3.78 3.11 -17.44
CA ILE A 19 -3.43 1.70 -17.23
C ILE A 19 -4.28 0.80 -18.12
N PRO A 20 -3.74 -0.35 -18.57
CA PRO A 20 -4.51 -1.35 -19.30
C PRO A 20 -5.63 -1.93 -18.45
N ILE A 21 -6.88 -1.83 -18.93
CA ILE A 21 -8.06 -2.42 -18.30
C ILE A 21 -8.82 -3.25 -19.33
N LEU A 22 -9.12 -4.51 -18.95
CA LEU A 22 -9.94 -5.43 -19.74
C LEU A 22 -11.11 -5.92 -18.88
N VAL A 23 -12.26 -6.16 -19.51
CA VAL A 23 -13.43 -6.74 -18.83
C VAL A 23 -13.79 -8.03 -19.53
N PHE A 24 -14.04 -9.07 -18.74
CA PHE A 24 -14.40 -10.40 -19.20
C PHE A 24 -15.80 -10.79 -18.70
N SER A 25 -16.51 -11.59 -19.50
CA SER A 25 -17.72 -12.27 -19.04
C SER A 25 -17.40 -13.40 -18.07
N ASP A 26 -18.42 -14.03 -17.52
CA ASP A 26 -18.32 -15.25 -16.69
C ASP A 26 -17.71 -16.44 -17.45
N GLU A 27 -17.82 -16.46 -18.80
CA GLU A 27 -17.16 -17.46 -19.67
C GLU A 27 -15.70 -17.09 -20.02
N ALA A 28 -15.06 -16.17 -19.29
CA ALA A 28 -13.70 -15.68 -19.55
C ALA A 28 -13.50 -15.09 -20.96
N ARG A 29 -14.56 -14.55 -21.58
CA ARG A 29 -14.49 -13.85 -22.86
C ARG A 29 -14.31 -12.36 -22.66
N CYS A 30 -13.34 -11.75 -23.30
CA CYS A 30 -13.17 -10.30 -23.23
C CYS A 30 -14.34 -9.58 -23.93
N VAL A 31 -15.07 -8.77 -23.15
CA VAL A 31 -16.22 -8.01 -23.63
C VAL A 31 -15.91 -6.53 -23.82
N TRP A 32 -14.89 -6.01 -23.13
CA TRP A 32 -14.47 -4.62 -23.23
C TRP A 32 -12.98 -4.47 -22.89
N ALA A 33 -12.33 -3.49 -23.52
CA ALA A 33 -10.97 -3.07 -23.20
C ALA A 33 -10.87 -1.57 -23.43
N ASN A 34 -10.04 -0.87 -22.60
CA ASN A 34 -9.76 0.53 -22.81
C ASN A 34 -8.64 0.71 -23.87
N THR A 35 -8.47 1.95 -24.33
CA THR A 35 -7.46 2.32 -25.34
C THR A 35 -6.04 1.91 -24.88
N GLN A 36 -5.72 2.05 -23.60
CA GLN A 36 -4.41 1.64 -23.05
C GLN A 36 -4.18 0.12 -23.12
N ALA A 37 -5.22 -0.69 -22.97
CA ALA A 37 -5.11 -2.14 -23.12
C ALA A 37 -4.93 -2.55 -24.59
N GLU A 38 -5.61 -1.88 -25.53
CA GLU A 38 -5.44 -2.11 -26.95
C GLU A 38 -4.01 -1.77 -27.39
N GLU A 39 -3.48 -0.61 -26.99
CA GLU A 39 -2.09 -0.18 -27.25
C GLU A 39 -1.07 -1.13 -26.63
N TRP A 40 -1.25 -1.50 -25.37
CA TRP A 40 -0.33 -2.37 -24.63
C TRP A 40 -0.26 -3.79 -25.22
N LEU A 41 -1.41 -4.34 -25.64
CA LEU A 41 -1.48 -5.65 -26.30
C LEU A 41 -1.10 -5.60 -27.78
N GLY A 42 -1.13 -4.42 -28.42
CA GLY A 42 -1.01 -4.26 -29.86
C GLY A 42 -2.20 -4.86 -30.62
N LEU A 43 -3.36 -4.97 -29.99
CA LEU A 43 -4.55 -5.65 -30.50
C LEU A 43 -5.78 -4.78 -30.33
N SER A 44 -6.63 -4.69 -31.37
CA SER A 44 -7.93 -4.01 -31.22
C SER A 44 -8.95 -4.88 -30.50
N ILE A 45 -9.87 -4.27 -29.76
CA ILE A 45 -10.97 -4.98 -29.09
C ILE A 45 -11.78 -5.88 -30.04
N ARG A 46 -11.91 -5.49 -31.30
CA ARG A 46 -12.58 -6.30 -32.33
C ARG A 46 -11.86 -7.63 -32.57
N ASN A 47 -10.54 -7.63 -32.49
CA ASN A 47 -9.72 -8.84 -32.64
C ASN A 47 -9.75 -9.66 -31.34
N ILE A 48 -9.67 -9.01 -30.20
CA ILE A 48 -9.70 -9.67 -28.88
C ILE A 48 -11.01 -10.46 -28.69
N ARG A 49 -12.15 -9.92 -29.13
CA ARG A 49 -13.47 -10.58 -29.01
C ARG A 49 -13.66 -11.80 -29.93
N LYS A 50 -12.85 -11.94 -30.96
CA LYS A 50 -13.04 -13.01 -31.98
C LYS A 50 -12.37 -14.33 -31.63
N SER A 51 -11.40 -14.31 -30.72
CA SER A 51 -10.55 -15.44 -30.36
C SER A 51 -10.59 -15.70 -28.86
N ARG A 52 -10.15 -16.86 -28.42
CA ARG A 52 -9.87 -17.09 -27.01
C ARG A 52 -8.72 -16.19 -26.56
N PHE A 53 -8.89 -15.51 -25.45
CA PHE A 53 -7.96 -14.50 -24.96
C PHE A 53 -6.51 -15.03 -24.86
N GLY A 54 -6.32 -16.22 -24.32
CA GLY A 54 -5.00 -16.84 -24.17
C GLY A 54 -4.29 -17.20 -25.47
N GLU A 55 -5.00 -17.27 -26.60
CA GLU A 55 -4.44 -17.61 -27.91
C GLU A 55 -3.94 -16.38 -28.71
N LEU A 56 -4.23 -15.17 -28.22
CA LEU A 56 -3.95 -13.93 -28.97
C LEU A 56 -2.49 -13.52 -28.96
N SER A 57 -1.77 -13.76 -27.88
CA SER A 57 -0.36 -13.45 -27.72
C SER A 57 0.24 -14.18 -26.52
N ALA A 58 1.59 -14.21 -26.43
CA ALA A 58 2.26 -14.75 -25.25
C ALA A 58 1.86 -14.04 -23.96
N VAL A 59 1.63 -12.73 -24.01
CA VAL A 59 1.14 -11.93 -22.88
C VAL A 59 -0.25 -12.38 -22.47
N CYS A 60 -1.17 -12.55 -23.43
CA CYS A 60 -2.52 -13.03 -23.17
C CYS A 60 -2.54 -14.46 -22.60
N ALA A 61 -1.64 -15.33 -23.04
CA ALA A 61 -1.52 -16.69 -22.51
C ALA A 61 -1.15 -16.67 -21.02
N HIS A 62 -0.24 -15.79 -20.59
CA HIS A 62 0.13 -15.66 -19.17
C HIS A 62 -0.98 -15.04 -18.29
N LEU A 63 -1.86 -14.24 -18.90
CA LEU A 63 -3.01 -13.64 -18.20
C LEU A 63 -4.22 -14.57 -18.16
N ALA A 64 -4.37 -15.45 -19.16
CA ALA A 64 -5.52 -16.34 -19.28
C ALA A 64 -5.71 -17.21 -18.05
N ASP A 65 -4.63 -17.77 -17.51
CA ASP A 65 -4.68 -18.58 -16.27
C ASP A 65 -5.27 -17.82 -15.09
N ILE A 66 -4.95 -16.52 -14.98
CA ILE A 66 -5.47 -15.65 -13.89
C ILE A 66 -6.93 -15.34 -14.15
N VAL A 67 -7.30 -15.07 -15.40
CA VAL A 67 -8.68 -14.78 -15.81
C VAL A 67 -9.56 -16.00 -15.58
N ASP A 68 -9.14 -17.18 -16.05
CA ASP A 68 -9.89 -18.41 -15.90
C ASP A 68 -10.08 -18.77 -14.42
N GLN A 69 -9.02 -18.71 -13.60
CA GLN A 69 -9.11 -18.96 -12.16
C GLN A 69 -10.02 -17.96 -11.43
N ALA A 70 -10.01 -16.69 -11.83
CA ALA A 70 -10.86 -15.67 -11.21
C ALA A 70 -12.32 -15.81 -11.61
N CYS A 71 -12.62 -16.17 -12.86
CA CYS A 71 -13.96 -16.44 -13.35
C CYS A 71 -14.55 -17.72 -12.73
N ASP A 72 -13.79 -18.83 -12.74
CA ASP A 72 -14.24 -20.11 -12.18
C ASP A 72 -14.52 -20.01 -10.67
N ALA A 73 -13.65 -19.33 -9.95
CA ALA A 73 -13.79 -19.16 -8.50
C ALA A 73 -14.74 -17.99 -8.12
N ARG A 74 -15.19 -17.17 -9.06
CA ARG A 74 -16.00 -15.95 -8.87
C ARG A 74 -15.43 -15.06 -7.75
N ARG A 75 -14.12 -14.85 -7.75
CA ARG A 75 -13.41 -14.10 -6.71
C ARG A 75 -12.35 -13.15 -7.27
N THR A 76 -11.99 -12.17 -6.46
CA THR A 76 -10.87 -11.28 -6.75
C THR A 76 -9.55 -12.03 -6.57
N LEU A 77 -8.66 -11.95 -7.57
CA LEU A 77 -7.29 -12.45 -7.52
C LEU A 77 -6.32 -11.30 -7.76
N VAL A 78 -5.19 -11.35 -7.05
CA VAL A 78 -4.08 -10.42 -7.25
C VAL A 78 -2.81 -11.22 -7.44
N ALA A 79 -2.12 -11.01 -8.54
CA ALA A 79 -0.85 -11.64 -8.85
C ALA A 79 0.21 -10.56 -9.01
N LEU A 80 1.19 -10.52 -8.10
CA LEU A 80 2.22 -9.50 -8.06
C LEU A 80 3.51 -10.01 -8.73
N GLY A 81 4.23 -9.09 -9.43
CA GLY A 81 5.52 -9.37 -10.02
C GLY A 81 5.52 -10.45 -11.09
N ARG A 82 4.48 -10.54 -11.91
CA ARG A 82 4.38 -11.55 -12.97
C ARG A 82 5.16 -11.13 -14.22
N PRO A 83 6.02 -11.99 -14.77
CA PRO A 83 6.63 -11.76 -16.07
C PRO A 83 5.59 -12.00 -17.18
N LEU A 84 5.21 -10.94 -17.89
CA LEU A 84 4.21 -11.02 -18.97
C LEU A 84 4.82 -10.93 -20.37
N GLY A 85 6.13 -11.15 -20.52
CA GLY A 85 6.85 -10.96 -21.77
C GLY A 85 7.47 -9.56 -21.89
N GLY A 86 8.42 -9.37 -22.82
CA GLY A 86 9.06 -8.07 -23.03
C GLY A 86 10.03 -7.60 -21.93
N GLY A 87 10.37 -8.46 -20.96
CA GLY A 87 11.41 -8.18 -19.94
C GLY A 87 10.92 -7.39 -18.71
N GLY A 88 9.62 -7.08 -18.61
CA GLY A 88 9.03 -6.39 -17.46
C GLY A 88 8.29 -7.34 -16.52
N LEU A 89 8.25 -6.97 -15.23
CA LEU A 89 7.36 -7.58 -14.24
C LEU A 89 6.10 -6.70 -14.13
N TYR A 90 4.95 -7.34 -13.89
CA TYR A 90 3.66 -6.66 -13.81
C TYR A 90 2.85 -7.18 -12.63
N ASP A 91 2.06 -6.28 -12.04
CA ASP A 91 1.03 -6.61 -11.06
C ASP A 91 -0.31 -6.72 -11.78
N VAL A 92 -0.96 -7.85 -11.60
CA VAL A 92 -2.23 -8.16 -12.26
C VAL A 92 -3.31 -8.24 -11.19
N HIS A 93 -4.33 -7.39 -11.33
CA HIS A 93 -5.49 -7.37 -10.45
C HIS A 93 -6.70 -7.82 -11.24
N ALA A 94 -7.24 -8.96 -10.90
CA ALA A 94 -8.46 -9.53 -11.47
C ALA A 94 -9.58 -9.42 -10.43
N ARG A 95 -10.54 -8.52 -10.63
CA ARG A 95 -11.63 -8.23 -9.70
C ARG A 95 -12.96 -8.73 -10.23
N TRP A 96 -13.55 -9.69 -9.54
CA TRP A 96 -14.89 -10.19 -9.83
C TRP A 96 -15.97 -9.24 -9.30
N SER A 97 -17.05 -9.07 -10.08
CA SER A 97 -18.24 -8.32 -9.70
C SER A 97 -19.47 -9.22 -9.77
N ASP A 98 -20.03 -9.58 -8.62
CA ASP A 98 -21.27 -10.39 -8.54
C ASP A 98 -22.47 -9.65 -9.14
N GLN A 99 -22.50 -8.31 -9.04
CA GLN A 99 -23.60 -7.50 -9.55
C GLN A 99 -23.72 -7.54 -11.08
N HIS A 100 -22.58 -7.67 -11.77
CA HIS A 100 -22.52 -7.62 -13.24
C HIS A 100 -22.13 -8.97 -13.86
N GLU A 101 -21.81 -9.96 -13.03
CA GLU A 101 -21.25 -11.26 -13.45
C GLU A 101 -20.07 -11.09 -14.42
N GLN A 102 -19.17 -10.18 -14.08
CA GLN A 102 -18.02 -9.79 -14.92
C GLN A 102 -16.75 -9.69 -14.10
N LEU A 103 -15.63 -9.96 -14.77
CA LEU A 103 -14.29 -9.80 -14.24
C LEU A 103 -13.62 -8.57 -14.84
N ALA A 104 -13.19 -7.63 -14.03
CA ALA A 104 -12.33 -6.53 -14.43
C ALA A 104 -10.86 -6.90 -14.17
N LEU A 105 -10.04 -6.90 -15.22
CA LEU A 105 -8.60 -7.13 -15.17
C LEU A 105 -7.88 -5.80 -15.38
N SER A 106 -6.99 -5.43 -14.46
CA SER A 106 -6.07 -4.32 -14.65
C SER A 106 -4.63 -4.80 -14.52
N VAL A 107 -3.75 -4.25 -15.36
CA VAL A 107 -2.33 -4.61 -15.40
C VAL A 107 -1.51 -3.36 -15.16
N LEU A 108 -0.68 -3.41 -14.13
CA LEU A 108 0.22 -2.32 -13.76
C LEU A 108 1.66 -2.80 -13.91
N PRO A 109 2.60 -1.95 -14.33
CA PRO A 109 4.02 -2.29 -14.21
C PRO A 109 4.31 -2.66 -12.76
N HIS A 110 4.90 -3.84 -12.55
CA HIS A 110 5.33 -4.23 -11.21
C HIS A 110 6.42 -3.25 -10.77
N GLN A 111 6.05 -2.34 -9.89
CA GLN A 111 7.02 -1.55 -9.19
C GLN A 111 7.70 -2.49 -8.19
N SER A 112 8.75 -3.21 -8.65
CA SER A 112 9.76 -3.69 -7.72
C SER A 112 10.14 -2.44 -6.94
N MET A 113 9.94 -2.43 -5.62
CA MET A 113 10.29 -1.29 -4.75
C MET A 113 11.80 -1.03 -4.80
N GLY A 114 12.38 -0.92 -5.98
CA GLY A 114 13.79 -0.90 -6.26
C GLY A 114 14.25 -0.47 -7.63
N ALA A 115 13.38 -0.06 -8.54
CA ALA A 115 13.84 0.63 -9.74
C ALA A 115 14.32 2.04 -9.34
N LYS A 116 15.56 2.36 -9.73
CA LYS A 116 16.20 3.67 -9.56
C LYS A 116 15.17 4.79 -9.62
N ALA A 117 15.21 5.68 -8.64
CA ALA A 117 14.42 6.90 -8.57
C ALA A 117 14.75 7.84 -9.75
N SER A 118 14.40 7.44 -10.96
CA SER A 118 14.20 8.30 -12.10
C SER A 118 12.70 8.52 -12.20
N GLU A 119 12.27 9.66 -11.65
CA GLU A 119 11.03 10.39 -11.95
C GLU A 119 9.84 9.52 -12.40
N ALA A 120 9.27 8.74 -11.46
CA ALA A 120 8.04 8.02 -11.73
C ALA A 120 6.85 9.01 -11.69
N PRO A 121 6.01 9.07 -12.75
CA PRO A 121 4.83 9.94 -12.79
C PRO A 121 3.83 9.70 -11.65
N ALA A 122 3.90 8.53 -10.99
CA ALA A 122 3.03 8.16 -9.86
C ALA A 122 3.22 9.03 -8.60
N LEU A 123 4.38 9.67 -8.40
CA LEU A 123 4.64 10.52 -7.24
C LEU A 123 3.94 11.89 -7.35
N GLY A 124 3.76 12.43 -8.58
CA GLY A 124 2.97 13.63 -8.81
C GLY A 124 1.46 13.37 -8.81
N PHE A 125 1.04 12.16 -9.15
CA PHE A 125 -0.37 11.77 -9.26
C PHE A 125 -1.10 11.77 -7.91
N GLY A 126 -0.46 11.28 -6.84
CA GLY A 126 -1.04 11.30 -5.49
C GLY A 126 -1.32 12.72 -5.00
N ARG A 127 -0.39 13.67 -5.26
CA ARG A 127 -0.56 15.07 -4.90
C ARG A 127 -1.61 15.77 -5.77
N MET A 128 -1.62 15.49 -7.08
CA MET A 128 -2.62 16.03 -8.00
C MET A 128 -4.01 15.52 -7.64
N LEU A 129 -4.19 14.22 -7.39
CA LEU A 129 -5.44 13.64 -6.93
C LEU A 129 -5.89 14.21 -5.59
N ALA A 130 -4.98 14.38 -4.63
CA ALA A 130 -5.31 14.98 -3.34
C ALA A 130 -5.85 16.42 -3.51
N HIS A 131 -5.24 17.22 -4.39
CA HIS A 131 -5.73 18.57 -4.71
C HIS A 131 -7.06 18.54 -5.44
N GLU A 132 -7.25 17.66 -6.41
CA GLU A 132 -8.49 17.52 -7.16
C GLU A 132 -9.64 16.95 -6.31
N LEU A 133 -9.36 16.08 -5.34
CA LEU A 133 -10.35 15.59 -4.39
C LEU A 133 -10.74 16.66 -3.36
N LYS A 134 -9.81 17.48 -2.88
CA LYS A 134 -10.11 18.54 -1.90
C LYS A 134 -11.10 19.57 -2.41
N ASN A 135 -11.05 19.91 -3.70
CA ASN A 135 -11.93 20.90 -4.28
C ASN A 135 -13.42 20.51 -4.22
N PRO A 136 -13.87 19.33 -4.73
CA PRO A 136 -15.25 18.89 -4.60
C PRO A 136 -15.65 18.63 -3.15
N LEU A 137 -14.72 18.10 -2.33
CA LEU A 137 -14.98 17.88 -0.91
C LEU A 137 -15.22 19.18 -0.15
N ALA A 138 -14.50 20.27 -0.47
CA ALA A 138 -14.74 21.58 0.10
C ALA A 138 -16.14 22.11 -0.25
N SER A 139 -16.63 21.87 -1.49
CA SER A 139 -17.98 22.23 -1.92
C SER A 139 -19.06 21.44 -1.18
N VAL A 140 -18.88 20.11 -1.05
CA VAL A 140 -19.81 19.25 -0.31
C VAL A 140 -19.87 19.64 1.18
N ARG A 141 -18.70 19.91 1.77
CA ARG A 141 -18.62 20.39 3.16
C ARG A 141 -19.34 21.73 3.34
N GLY A 142 -19.13 22.67 2.42
CA GLY A 142 -19.80 23.96 2.43
C GLY A 142 -21.32 23.82 2.36
N ALA A 143 -21.82 23.01 1.43
CA ALA A 143 -23.26 22.71 1.31
C ALA A 143 -23.83 22.07 2.59
N ALA A 144 -23.14 21.08 3.15
CA ALA A 144 -23.56 20.44 4.40
C ALA A 144 -23.54 21.42 5.59
N GLN A 145 -22.59 22.34 5.64
CA GLN A 145 -22.56 23.39 6.68
C GLN A 145 -23.73 24.37 6.56
N LEU A 146 -24.12 24.74 5.33
CA LEU A 146 -25.32 25.57 5.09
C LEU A 146 -26.60 24.83 5.52
N ILE A 147 -26.78 23.58 5.10
CA ILE A 147 -27.92 22.75 5.52
C ILE A 147 -27.99 22.70 7.06
N ARG A 148 -26.89 22.41 7.74
CA ARG A 148 -26.83 22.34 9.21
C ARG A 148 -27.23 23.66 9.88
N ARG A 149 -26.88 24.80 9.24
CA ARG A 149 -27.14 26.14 9.80
C ARG A 149 -28.55 26.62 9.54
N GLU A 150 -29.11 26.30 8.36
CA GLU A 150 -30.38 26.88 7.90
C GLU A 150 -31.58 25.97 8.16
N THR A 151 -31.38 24.66 8.39
CA THR A 151 -32.50 23.74 8.66
C THR A 151 -32.87 23.72 10.12
N GLU A 152 -34.19 23.72 10.40
CA GLU A 152 -34.76 23.49 11.73
C GLU A 152 -35.04 22.01 12.01
N LEU A 153 -34.99 21.17 11.00
CA LEU A 153 -35.22 19.73 11.11
C LEU A 153 -34.00 19.05 11.76
N GLU A 154 -34.15 18.49 12.94
CA GLU A 154 -33.09 17.88 13.73
C GLU A 154 -32.40 16.72 12.99
N GLY A 155 -33.16 15.86 12.30
CA GLY A 155 -32.62 14.79 11.47
C GLY A 155 -31.76 15.28 10.29
N ALA A 156 -32.11 16.44 9.70
CA ALA A 156 -31.28 17.01 8.63
C ALA A 156 -29.99 17.62 9.15
N ARG A 157 -29.98 18.16 10.37
CA ARG A 157 -28.76 18.63 11.03
C ARG A 157 -27.81 17.48 11.34
N ASP A 158 -28.35 16.34 11.78
CA ASP A 158 -27.53 15.16 12.07
C ASP A 158 -26.92 14.55 10.79
N LEU A 159 -27.69 14.46 9.72
CA LEU A 159 -27.17 14.05 8.42
C LEU A 159 -26.09 15.00 7.90
N ALA A 160 -26.30 16.31 8.01
CA ALA A 160 -25.29 17.30 7.62
C ALA A 160 -24.02 17.18 8.47
N ARG A 161 -24.12 16.85 9.75
CA ARG A 161 -22.98 16.60 10.64
C ARG A 161 -22.17 15.36 10.19
N LEU A 162 -22.87 14.26 9.85
CA LEU A 162 -22.24 13.05 9.31
C LEU A 162 -21.51 13.34 8.00
N ILE A 163 -22.14 14.06 7.07
CA ILE A 163 -21.48 14.45 5.81
C ILE A 163 -20.21 15.26 6.06
N ILE A 164 -20.24 16.22 6.98
CA ILE A 164 -19.04 17.02 7.32
C ILE A 164 -17.94 16.12 7.90
N GLN A 165 -18.27 15.19 8.79
CA GLN A 165 -17.31 14.26 9.39
C GLN A 165 -16.67 13.35 8.34
N ASP A 166 -17.45 12.82 7.41
CA ASP A 166 -16.95 11.96 6.34
C ASP A 166 -16.08 12.74 5.36
N VAL A 167 -16.47 13.96 4.99
CA VAL A 167 -15.66 14.84 4.15
C VAL A 167 -14.32 15.17 4.81
N ASP A 168 -14.33 15.50 6.10
CA ASP A 168 -13.12 15.77 6.88
C ASP A 168 -12.22 14.52 6.96
N ARG A 169 -12.82 13.34 7.06
CA ARG A 169 -12.09 12.07 7.02
C ARG A 169 -11.44 11.83 5.66
N ILE A 170 -12.17 11.97 4.56
CA ILE A 170 -11.64 11.78 3.20
C ILE A 170 -10.54 12.81 2.89
N THR A 171 -10.70 14.06 3.34
CA THR A 171 -9.69 15.10 3.17
C THR A 171 -8.40 14.73 3.89
N ARG A 172 -8.46 14.25 5.12
CA ARG A 172 -7.28 13.76 5.85
C ARG A 172 -6.61 12.58 5.15
N LEU A 173 -7.39 11.63 4.65
CA LEU A 173 -6.86 10.50 3.87
C LEU A 173 -6.14 10.95 2.62
N ALA A 174 -6.70 11.92 1.88
CA ALA A 174 -6.06 12.50 0.70
C ALA A 174 -4.76 13.23 1.04
N ASP A 175 -4.71 13.97 2.16
CA ASP A 175 -3.49 14.64 2.65
C ASP A 175 -2.40 13.65 3.02
N HIS A 176 -2.76 12.58 3.71
CA HIS A 176 -1.82 11.53 4.07
C HIS A 176 -1.30 10.78 2.84
N TRP A 177 -2.16 10.50 1.85
CA TRP A 177 -1.72 9.91 0.59
C TRP A 177 -0.69 10.77 -0.14
N SER A 178 -0.95 12.07 -0.23
CA SER A 178 -0.01 13.02 -0.81
C SER A 178 1.36 12.94 -0.12
N ARG A 179 1.38 12.82 1.21
CA ARG A 179 2.62 12.71 1.99
C ARG A 179 3.37 11.40 1.71
N VAL A 180 2.68 10.25 1.61
CA VAL A 180 3.35 8.96 1.30
C VAL A 180 4.05 9.02 -0.06
N GLY A 181 3.41 9.63 -1.06
CA GLY A 181 3.98 9.81 -2.40
C GLY A 181 5.15 10.80 -2.45
N ASP A 182 5.14 11.80 -1.58
CA ASP A 182 6.14 12.89 -1.56
C ASP A 182 7.33 12.63 -0.63
N ILE A 183 7.39 11.48 0.08
CA ILE A 183 8.53 11.17 0.94
C ILE A 183 9.80 11.10 0.09
N ARG A 184 10.73 12.00 0.35
CA ARG A 184 12.07 12.03 -0.25
C ARG A 184 13.10 11.98 0.87
N LEU A 185 14.25 11.37 0.60
CA LEU A 185 15.37 11.46 1.51
C LEU A 185 15.79 12.91 1.69
N GLY A 186 15.85 13.34 2.92
CA GLY A 186 16.42 14.60 3.33
C GLY A 186 17.94 14.49 3.51
N GLU A 187 18.48 15.20 4.49
CA GLU A 187 19.90 15.13 4.83
C GLU A 187 20.21 13.76 5.43
N GLN A 188 21.17 13.06 4.82
CA GLN A 188 21.61 11.75 5.28
C GLN A 188 22.81 11.89 6.22
N SER A 189 22.79 11.12 7.29
CA SER A 189 23.86 11.04 8.27
C SER A 189 24.14 9.61 8.66
N GLU A 190 25.27 9.41 9.34
CA GLU A 190 25.62 8.15 9.97
C GLU A 190 24.72 7.92 11.21
N ILE A 191 24.02 6.80 11.26
CA ILE A 191 23.02 6.50 12.29
C ILE A 191 23.36 5.19 12.98
N ASN A 192 23.36 5.21 14.31
CA ASN A 192 23.39 4.03 15.15
C ASN A 192 21.97 3.53 15.37
N LEU A 193 21.65 2.31 14.90
CA LEU A 193 20.31 1.73 14.99
C LEU A 193 19.82 1.54 16.43
N ASN A 194 20.74 1.24 17.38
CA ASN A 194 20.37 1.06 18.77
C ASN A 194 19.91 2.40 19.38
N LEU A 195 20.67 3.48 19.11
CA LEU A 195 20.30 4.82 19.60
C LEU A 195 18.97 5.30 18.97
N LEU A 196 18.77 5.01 17.71
CA LEU A 196 17.50 5.32 17.02
C LEU A 196 16.32 4.59 17.70
N ALA A 197 16.49 3.29 17.96
CA ALA A 197 15.46 2.47 18.62
C ALA A 197 15.15 2.98 20.05
N VAL A 198 16.16 3.28 20.84
CA VAL A 198 16.01 3.86 22.19
C VAL A 198 15.24 5.18 22.12
N SER A 199 15.65 6.07 21.21
CA SER A 199 14.98 7.38 21.05
C SER A 199 13.51 7.25 20.64
N ALA A 200 13.19 6.26 19.80
CA ALA A 200 11.80 5.99 19.41
C ALA A 200 10.96 5.47 20.61
N MET A 201 11.50 4.52 21.38
CA MET A 201 10.85 3.99 22.58
C MET A 201 10.61 5.09 23.63
N GLU A 202 11.60 5.92 23.89
CA GLU A 202 11.47 7.05 24.80
C GLU A 202 10.46 8.09 24.31
N SER A 203 10.42 8.36 23.01
CA SER A 203 9.43 9.27 22.42
C SER A 203 8.01 8.76 22.64
N LEU A 204 7.79 7.47 22.45
CA LEU A 204 6.47 6.86 22.68
C LEU A 204 6.11 6.85 24.15
N ASN A 205 7.04 6.51 25.06
CA ASN A 205 6.81 6.54 26.50
C ASN A 205 6.45 7.95 27.02
N ARG A 206 7.00 8.99 26.41
CA ARG A 206 6.63 10.39 26.71
C ARG A 206 5.25 10.74 26.19
N ALA A 207 4.87 10.24 25.04
CA ALA A 207 3.59 10.53 24.39
C ALA A 207 2.41 9.77 25.04
N ASP A 208 2.63 8.51 25.39
CA ASP A 208 1.62 7.65 26.04
C ASP A 208 2.27 6.86 27.20
N PRO A 209 2.08 7.31 28.46
CA PRO A 209 2.63 6.62 29.63
C PRO A 209 2.16 5.16 29.78
N ALA A 210 1.08 4.73 29.10
CA ALA A 210 0.62 3.34 29.12
C ALA A 210 1.61 2.38 28.44
N THR A 211 2.57 2.89 27.68
CA THR A 211 3.64 2.08 27.07
C THR A 211 4.76 1.71 28.06
N ILE A 212 4.84 2.39 29.19
CA ILE A 212 5.85 2.14 30.23
C ILE A 212 5.64 0.74 30.82
N GLY A 213 6.68 -0.09 30.77
CA GLY A 213 6.63 -1.49 31.24
C GLY A 213 6.15 -2.50 30.20
N VAL A 214 5.57 -2.05 29.09
CA VAL A 214 5.19 -2.89 27.95
C VAL A 214 6.37 -3.07 26.98
N LEU A 215 7.18 -2.01 26.78
CA LEU A 215 8.34 -2.00 25.90
C LEU A 215 9.56 -2.65 26.56
N ARG A 216 10.22 -3.51 25.79
CA ARG A 216 11.50 -4.17 26.16
C ARG A 216 12.50 -3.98 25.03
N GLU A 217 13.77 -3.93 25.38
CA GLU A 217 14.89 -3.82 24.44
C GLU A 217 15.74 -5.09 24.43
N ASN A 218 16.25 -5.44 23.25
CA ASN A 218 17.19 -6.53 23.03
C ASN A 218 18.14 -6.14 21.89
N PHE A 219 19.20 -5.39 22.19
CA PHE A 219 20.05 -4.78 21.21
C PHE A 219 21.41 -5.48 21.10
N ASP A 220 21.86 -5.71 19.87
CA ASP A 220 23.23 -6.11 19.58
C ASP A 220 24.13 -4.85 19.59
N PRO A 221 25.05 -4.73 20.57
CA PRO A 221 25.90 -3.55 20.69
C PRO A 221 26.99 -3.49 19.62
N SER A 222 27.19 -4.55 18.87
CA SER A 222 28.27 -4.67 17.87
C SER A 222 27.88 -4.22 16.47
N LEU A 223 26.63 -3.78 16.27
CA LEU A 223 26.13 -3.40 14.95
C LEU A 223 26.89 -2.18 14.39
N PRO A 224 27.34 -2.25 13.12
CA PRO A 224 27.85 -1.09 12.42
C PRO A 224 26.75 -0.06 12.16
N SER A 225 27.16 1.17 11.86
CA SER A 225 26.24 2.25 11.51
C SER A 225 25.62 2.05 10.13
N ILE A 226 24.48 2.70 9.92
CA ILE A 226 23.83 2.87 8.61
C ILE A 226 24.01 4.32 8.14
N ASN A 227 23.85 4.55 6.83
CA ASN A 227 23.70 5.89 6.29
C ASN A 227 22.24 6.14 5.92
N GLY A 228 21.64 7.19 6.46
CA GLY A 228 20.23 7.45 6.23
C GLY A 228 19.73 8.78 6.76
N ASP A 229 18.45 9.03 6.53
CA ASP A 229 17.71 10.15 7.06
C ASP A 229 17.17 9.79 8.46
N PRO A 230 17.66 10.42 9.53
CA PRO A 230 17.30 10.04 10.89
C PRO A 230 15.81 10.28 11.20
N ASP A 231 15.21 11.33 10.64
CA ASP A 231 13.80 11.67 10.92
C ASP A 231 12.87 10.67 10.27
N LEU A 232 13.15 10.29 9.02
CA LEU A 232 12.36 9.27 8.33
C LEU A 232 12.50 7.90 9.00
N LEU A 233 13.70 7.49 9.35
CA LEU A 233 13.91 6.21 10.03
C LEU A 233 13.25 6.19 11.41
N MET A 234 13.33 7.30 12.16
CA MET A 234 12.62 7.48 13.41
C MET A 234 11.11 7.27 13.21
N GLN A 235 10.54 7.89 12.19
CA GLN A 235 9.11 7.75 11.88
C GLN A 235 8.74 6.31 11.51
N ALA A 236 9.58 5.60 10.75
CA ALA A 236 9.35 4.20 10.42
C ALA A 236 9.30 3.32 11.67
N VAL A 237 10.26 3.48 12.58
CA VAL A 237 10.34 2.73 13.84
C VAL A 237 9.14 3.05 14.73
N LEU A 238 8.79 4.33 14.88
CA LEU A 238 7.60 4.75 15.64
C LEU A 238 6.32 4.14 15.11
N ASN A 239 6.14 4.10 13.79
CA ASN A 239 4.96 3.47 13.18
C ASN A 239 4.87 1.97 13.51
N LEU A 240 6.00 1.25 13.54
CA LEU A 240 6.00 -0.17 13.91
C LEU A 240 5.70 -0.36 15.40
N ILE A 241 6.34 0.42 16.29
CA ILE A 241 6.11 0.30 17.74
C ILE A 241 4.67 0.68 18.09
N GLN A 242 4.13 1.75 17.48
CA GLN A 242 2.73 2.14 17.66
C GLN A 242 1.75 1.06 17.21
N ASN A 243 2.03 0.40 16.07
CA ASN A 243 1.21 -0.71 15.61
C ASN A 243 1.22 -1.89 16.57
N ALA A 244 2.39 -2.24 17.09
CA ALA A 244 2.55 -3.27 18.10
C ALA A 244 1.81 -2.90 19.41
N PHE A 245 1.93 -1.65 19.85
CA PHE A 245 1.24 -1.17 21.05
C PHE A 245 -0.28 -1.23 20.91
N ASP A 246 -0.81 -0.81 19.77
CA ASP A 246 -2.25 -0.90 19.51
C ASP A 246 -2.75 -2.35 19.52
N ALA A 247 -1.91 -3.31 19.11
CA ALA A 247 -2.26 -4.74 19.09
C ALA A 247 -2.33 -5.34 20.51
N VAL A 248 -1.53 -4.85 21.45
CA VAL A 248 -1.44 -5.39 22.82
C VAL A 248 -2.12 -4.51 23.87
N ARG A 249 -2.59 -3.32 23.50
CA ARG A 249 -3.11 -2.30 24.44
C ARG A 249 -4.21 -2.80 25.37
N SER A 250 -5.04 -3.73 24.92
CA SER A 250 -6.16 -4.28 25.70
C SER A 250 -5.77 -5.53 26.50
N ASP A 251 -4.55 -6.01 26.39
CA ASP A 251 -4.06 -7.20 27.08
C ASP A 251 -3.17 -6.78 28.26
N PRO A 252 -3.55 -7.10 29.51
CA PRO A 252 -2.71 -6.84 30.68
C PRO A 252 -1.34 -7.53 30.64
N GLY A 253 -1.21 -8.62 29.87
CA GLY A 253 0.04 -9.34 29.62
C GLY A 253 0.77 -8.91 28.36
N GLY A 254 0.31 -7.83 27.71
CA GLY A 254 0.88 -7.32 26.48
C GLY A 254 2.34 -6.94 26.60
N THR A 255 3.18 -7.41 25.70
CA THR A 255 4.62 -7.08 25.65
C THR A 255 5.06 -6.78 24.24
N ILE A 256 5.98 -5.81 24.12
CA ILE A 256 6.60 -5.42 22.85
C ILE A 256 8.11 -5.47 23.05
N THR A 257 8.81 -6.17 22.19
CA THR A 257 10.28 -6.22 22.20
C THR A 257 10.81 -5.54 20.94
N VAL A 258 11.64 -4.52 21.13
CA VAL A 258 12.41 -3.90 20.06
C VAL A 258 13.81 -4.51 20.08
N GLU A 259 14.19 -5.10 18.96
CA GLU A 259 15.42 -5.88 18.85
C GLU A 259 16.26 -5.38 17.67
N THR A 260 17.57 -5.38 17.84
CA THR A 260 18.50 -5.17 16.73
C THR A 260 19.43 -6.35 16.63
N ARG A 261 19.74 -6.79 15.39
CA ARG A 261 20.63 -7.93 15.16
C ARG A 261 21.31 -7.85 13.79
N TYR A 262 22.40 -8.57 13.66
CA TYR A 262 23.04 -8.83 12.39
C TYR A 262 22.49 -10.13 11.76
N ASP A 263 22.07 -10.07 10.48
CA ASP A 263 21.55 -11.22 9.74
C ASP A 263 22.04 -11.13 8.28
N ALA A 264 23.04 -11.93 7.94
CA ALA A 264 23.71 -11.88 6.63
C ALA A 264 22.86 -12.37 5.43
N GLY A 265 21.62 -12.85 5.67
CA GLY A 265 20.85 -13.57 4.64
C GLY A 265 20.29 -12.71 3.50
N PRO A 266 19.37 -11.79 3.74
CA PRO A 266 18.66 -11.10 2.66
C PRO A 266 19.50 -9.99 1.99
N ARG A 267 19.19 -9.79 0.69
CA ARG A 267 19.72 -8.67 -0.08
C ARG A 267 18.57 -7.72 -0.45
N SER A 268 18.89 -6.44 -0.57
CA SER A 268 17.95 -5.44 -1.08
C SER A 268 17.39 -5.87 -2.43
N ARG A 269 16.09 -5.84 -2.59
CA ARG A 269 15.41 -6.14 -3.87
C ARG A 269 15.71 -5.09 -4.94
N SER A 270 16.02 -3.86 -4.52
CA SER A 270 16.28 -2.73 -5.42
C SER A 270 17.70 -2.67 -5.94
N SER A 271 18.67 -2.75 -5.04
CA SER A 271 20.10 -2.54 -5.35
C SER A 271 20.89 -3.84 -5.42
N GLY A 272 20.33 -4.96 -4.94
CA GLY A 272 21.07 -6.23 -4.78
C GLY A 272 22.09 -6.22 -3.66
N HIS A 273 22.26 -5.10 -2.93
CA HIS A 273 23.18 -4.99 -1.81
C HIS A 273 22.71 -5.81 -0.62
N PRO A 274 23.63 -6.38 0.19
CA PRO A 274 23.29 -7.01 1.45
C PRO A 274 22.57 -6.03 2.39
N THR A 275 21.52 -6.50 3.07
CA THR A 275 20.79 -5.74 4.09
C THR A 275 20.86 -6.46 5.43
N PRO A 276 22.08 -6.57 6.01
CA PRO A 276 22.32 -7.43 7.17
C PRO A 276 21.88 -6.83 8.49
N LEU A 277 21.62 -5.53 8.55
CA LEU A 277 21.22 -4.86 9.78
C LEU A 277 19.70 -4.92 9.92
N VAL A 278 19.24 -5.53 10.97
CA VAL A 278 17.81 -5.76 11.22
C VAL A 278 17.39 -5.06 12.49
N LEU A 279 16.37 -4.20 12.37
CA LEU A 279 15.59 -3.70 13.49
C LEU A 279 14.24 -4.40 13.46
N SER A 280 13.93 -5.13 14.54
CA SER A 280 12.69 -5.88 14.67
C SER A 280 11.81 -5.28 15.76
N VAL A 281 10.51 -5.26 15.53
CA VAL A 281 9.49 -4.97 16.53
C VAL A 281 8.60 -6.19 16.64
N ARG A 282 8.62 -6.82 17.81
CA ARG A 282 7.86 -8.04 18.15
C ARG A 282 6.80 -7.70 19.18
N ASP A 283 5.58 -8.14 18.94
CA ASP A 283 4.48 -8.12 19.92
C ASP A 283 3.91 -9.50 20.19
N ASN A 284 3.24 -9.67 21.32
CA ASN A 284 2.50 -10.86 21.68
C ASN A 284 0.98 -10.73 21.47
N GLY A 285 0.57 -9.83 20.60
CA GLY A 285 -0.83 -9.56 20.28
C GLY A 285 -1.55 -10.68 19.53
N PRO A 286 -2.77 -10.41 19.07
CA PRO A 286 -3.65 -11.44 18.45
C PRO A 286 -3.15 -11.94 17.09
N GLY A 287 -2.14 -11.29 16.50
CA GLY A 287 -1.66 -11.60 15.17
C GLY A 287 -2.42 -10.87 14.06
N ILE A 288 -1.95 -11.05 12.84
CA ILE A 288 -2.54 -10.47 11.63
C ILE A 288 -3.34 -11.55 10.92
N PRO A 289 -4.60 -11.30 10.52
CA PRO A 289 -5.38 -12.28 9.76
C PRO A 289 -4.67 -12.70 8.45
N GLU A 290 -4.62 -13.98 8.17
CA GLU A 290 -4.00 -14.52 6.94
C GLU A 290 -4.60 -13.95 5.65
N SER A 291 -5.89 -13.55 5.69
CA SER A 291 -6.59 -12.93 4.56
C SER A 291 -5.97 -11.60 4.12
N LEU A 292 -5.21 -10.93 4.98
CA LEU A 292 -4.52 -9.69 4.63
C LEU A 292 -3.16 -9.93 3.98
N GLY A 293 -2.48 -11.02 4.34
CA GLY A 293 -1.20 -11.43 3.76
C GLY A 293 -0.22 -10.25 3.56
N PRO A 294 0.58 -10.28 2.47
CA PRO A 294 1.50 -9.17 2.14
C PRO A 294 0.80 -7.83 1.86
N GLY A 295 -0.52 -7.84 1.66
CA GLY A 295 -1.32 -6.64 1.43
C GLY A 295 -1.34 -5.65 2.59
N ILE A 296 -0.85 -6.01 3.78
CA ILE A 296 -0.79 -5.10 4.94
C ILE A 296 0.10 -3.87 4.72
N PHE A 297 1.03 -3.91 3.78
CA PHE A 297 1.86 -2.76 3.39
C PHE A 297 1.20 -1.88 2.33
N THR A 298 0.02 -2.28 1.84
CA THR A 298 -0.77 -1.44 0.92
C THR A 298 -1.45 -0.33 1.72
N PRO A 299 -1.40 0.93 1.27
CA PRO A 299 -2.10 2.02 1.93
C PRO A 299 -3.58 1.73 2.15
N PHE A 300 -4.13 2.18 3.28
CA PHE A 300 -5.53 2.01 3.73
C PHE A 300 -5.95 0.60 4.13
N VAL A 301 -5.07 -0.37 4.11
CA VAL A 301 -5.33 -1.69 4.67
C VAL A 301 -5.19 -1.62 6.20
N THR A 302 -6.28 -1.84 6.90
CA THR A 302 -6.33 -1.80 8.38
C THR A 302 -7.44 -2.70 8.91
N THR A 303 -7.19 -3.32 10.06
CA THR A 303 -8.20 -4.04 10.85
C THR A 303 -8.76 -3.17 11.98
N LYS A 304 -8.19 -1.95 12.19
CA LYS A 304 -8.57 -1.06 13.29
C LYS A 304 -9.73 -0.14 12.85
N PRO A 305 -10.82 -0.03 13.62
CA PRO A 305 -11.97 0.84 13.25
C PRO A 305 -11.61 2.31 13.05
N ALA A 306 -10.64 2.82 13.82
CA ALA A 306 -10.14 4.21 13.73
C ALA A 306 -8.78 4.32 13.02
N GLY A 307 -8.24 3.22 12.50
CA GLY A 307 -6.94 3.20 11.84
C GLY A 307 -7.01 3.71 10.42
N GLU A 308 -6.04 4.52 10.01
CA GLU A 308 -5.94 5.04 8.64
C GLU A 308 -5.30 4.04 7.67
N GLY A 309 -4.64 2.98 8.17
CA GLY A 309 -3.97 1.96 7.35
C GLY A 309 -2.75 2.47 6.59
N LEU A 310 -2.09 3.53 7.09
CA LEU A 310 -0.96 4.18 6.40
C LEU A 310 0.39 3.90 7.05
N GLY A 311 0.45 3.59 8.34
CA GLY A 311 1.71 3.47 9.10
C GLY A 311 2.66 2.43 8.52
N LEU A 312 2.17 1.24 8.16
CA LEU A 312 2.98 0.18 7.55
C LEU A 312 3.43 0.54 6.12
N ALA A 313 2.58 1.20 5.34
CA ALA A 313 2.94 1.68 4.00
C ALA A 313 4.05 2.74 4.07
N PHE A 314 4.00 3.65 5.05
CA PHE A 314 5.07 4.60 5.35
C PHE A 314 6.37 3.89 5.72
N ALA A 315 6.33 2.96 6.67
CA ALA A 315 7.51 2.22 7.08
C ALA A 315 8.15 1.47 5.91
N ALA A 316 7.34 0.82 5.06
CA ALA A 316 7.82 0.13 3.86
C ALA A 316 8.46 1.10 2.86
N ARG A 317 7.84 2.26 2.63
CA ARG A 317 8.40 3.29 1.73
C ARG A 317 9.72 3.84 2.24
N ILE A 318 9.81 4.14 3.55
CA ILE A 318 11.03 4.65 4.17
C ILE A 318 12.15 3.60 4.08
N ALA A 319 11.87 2.33 4.40
CA ALA A 319 12.85 1.27 4.24
C ALA A 319 13.40 1.19 2.82
N ALA A 320 12.50 1.24 1.81
CA ALA A 320 12.89 1.22 0.40
C ALA A 320 13.74 2.42 -0.03
N LEU A 321 13.45 3.63 0.48
CA LEU A 321 14.25 4.83 0.22
C LEU A 321 15.69 4.72 0.77
N HIS A 322 15.88 3.89 1.81
CA HIS A 322 17.18 3.59 2.41
C HIS A 322 17.84 2.33 1.84
N ASP A 323 17.48 1.91 0.62
CA ASP A 323 17.94 0.66 0.00
C ASP A 323 17.70 -0.60 0.86
N GLY A 324 16.79 -0.48 1.80
CA GLY A 324 16.35 -1.53 2.70
C GLY A 324 15.10 -2.24 2.24
N GLN A 325 14.55 -3.06 3.11
CA GLN A 325 13.27 -3.74 2.92
C GLN A 325 12.59 -3.96 4.27
N ILE A 326 11.27 -4.18 4.22
CA ILE A 326 10.47 -4.59 5.37
C ILE A 326 9.85 -5.94 5.10
N ASP A 327 9.85 -6.80 6.10
CA ASP A 327 9.12 -8.07 6.11
C ASP A 327 8.40 -8.28 7.45
N PHE A 328 7.53 -9.27 7.50
CA PHE A 328 6.85 -9.63 8.73
C PHE A 328 6.57 -11.13 8.82
N GLU A 329 6.45 -11.59 10.06
CA GLU A 329 5.94 -12.91 10.41
C GLU A 329 4.84 -12.72 11.44
N SER A 330 3.69 -13.37 11.26
CA SER A 330 2.58 -13.23 12.21
C SER A 330 1.83 -14.54 12.40
N ARG A 331 1.53 -14.81 13.66
CA ARG A 331 0.66 -15.89 14.13
C ARG A 331 0.00 -15.44 15.43
N PRO A 332 -1.12 -16.04 15.83
CA PRO A 332 -1.73 -15.72 17.12
C PRO A 332 -0.71 -15.78 18.26
N GLY A 333 -0.60 -14.70 19.03
CA GLY A 333 0.36 -14.57 20.12
C GLY A 333 1.76 -14.12 19.72
N THR A 334 2.02 -13.85 18.45
CA THR A 334 3.33 -13.30 18.02
C THR A 334 3.22 -12.63 16.67
N THR A 335 3.52 -11.34 16.60
CA THR A 335 3.79 -10.63 15.34
C THR A 335 5.17 -10.01 15.40
N VAL A 336 5.93 -10.13 14.33
CA VAL A 336 7.27 -9.56 14.19
C VAL A 336 7.36 -8.79 12.90
N PHE A 337 7.68 -7.51 12.96
CA PHE A 337 8.05 -6.72 11.79
C PHE A 337 9.56 -6.50 11.79
N ASN A 338 10.21 -6.68 10.66
CA ASN A 338 11.64 -6.48 10.47
C ASN A 338 11.89 -5.37 9.44
N ILE A 339 12.61 -4.32 9.83
CA ILE A 339 13.24 -3.39 8.89
C ILE A 339 14.67 -3.87 8.68
N ARG A 340 15.03 -4.14 7.44
CA ARG A 340 16.38 -4.59 7.03
C ARG A 340 17.06 -3.47 6.27
N LEU A 341 18.27 -3.11 6.67
CA LEU A 341 19.01 -1.97 6.15
C LEU A 341 20.43 -2.35 5.74
N PRO A 342 21.03 -1.69 4.73
CA PRO A 342 22.41 -1.88 4.37
C PRO A 342 23.35 -1.21 5.37
N ILE A 343 24.57 -1.71 5.46
CA ILE A 343 25.66 -1.08 6.21
C ILE A 343 26.10 0.22 5.51
N ALA A 344 26.52 1.23 6.27
CA ALA A 344 27.15 2.43 5.71
C ALA A 344 28.37 2.05 4.85
N LYS A 345 28.51 2.68 3.67
CA LYS A 345 29.57 2.32 2.70
C LYS A 345 31.02 2.44 3.24
N LYS A 346 31.23 3.17 4.36
CA LYS A 346 32.53 3.31 5.02
C LYS A 346 32.96 2.04 5.80
N ASP A 347 32.01 1.21 6.19
CA ASP A 347 32.20 0.06 7.07
C ASP A 347 32.09 -1.28 6.30
N LEU A 348 32.12 -1.25 4.98
CA LEU A 348 32.24 -2.45 4.16
C LEU A 348 33.71 -2.90 4.18
N PRO A 349 34.01 -4.18 4.57
CA PRO A 349 35.35 -4.74 4.59
C PRO A 349 35.99 -4.84 3.20
#